data_5127d116bd7ebe3b8d50c7316cad39fb
#
_entry.id   5127d116bd7ebe3b8d50c7316cad39fb
#
_cell.length_a   1.000
_cell.length_b   1.000
_cell.length_c   1.000
_cell.angle_alpha   90.00
_cell.angle_beta   90.00
_cell.angle_gamma   90.00
#
_symmetry.space_group_name_H-M   'P 1'
#
loop_
_entity.id
_entity.type
_entity.pdbx_description
1 polymer ?
#
loop_
_entity_poly.entity_id
_entity_poly.type
_entity_poly.pdbx_seq_one_letter_code
_entity_poly.pdbx_strand_id
1 'polypeptide(L)'
;MAISINKVMLVGRLGADPEIKGQDSQFVKLRVATSESWRDKHSGERQERTQWHTVVVFNDATARFLTTYAKKGDLVSVDGTLETRKWEAPDGDKYFTEVVVRPFGGSVQLMSKSGREPGETEDDEPRPATTRRVAEKPASKPQTTSRDRDLDDEIPF
;
A
#
# COMPACT_ATOMS: atom_id res chain seq x y z
N MET A 1 -9.18 36.55 10.68
CA MET A 1 -8.29 35.37 10.49
C MET A 1 -8.58 34.75 9.14
N ALA A 2 -7.58 34.55 8.32
CA ALA A 2 -7.73 33.84 7.06
C ALA A 2 -7.70 32.31 7.38
N ILE A 3 -8.74 31.59 7.04
CA ILE A 3 -8.79 30.14 7.14
C ILE A 3 -8.33 29.60 5.78
N SER A 4 -7.24 28.85 5.79
CA SER A 4 -6.73 28.19 4.59
C SER A 4 -6.38 26.73 4.89
N ILE A 5 -6.63 25.86 3.92
CA ILE A 5 -6.30 24.43 4.00
C ILE A 5 -5.40 24.10 2.81
N ASN A 6 -4.25 23.49 3.10
CA ASN A 6 -3.38 22.93 2.08
C ASN A 6 -3.12 21.48 2.46
N LYS A 7 -3.79 20.56 1.79
CA LYS A 7 -3.71 19.12 2.04
C LYS A 7 -3.80 18.35 0.74
N VAL A 8 -2.89 17.41 0.56
CA VAL A 8 -2.84 16.51 -0.59
C VAL A 8 -2.78 15.08 -0.10
N MET A 9 -3.66 14.25 -0.62
CA MET A 9 -3.63 12.80 -0.42
C MET A 9 -3.42 12.12 -1.77
N LEU A 10 -2.41 11.26 -1.84
CA LEU A 10 -2.10 10.45 -3.02
C LEU A 10 -2.06 8.98 -2.64
N VAL A 11 -2.65 8.13 -3.46
CA VAL A 11 -2.46 6.68 -3.41
C VAL A 11 -1.96 6.25 -4.78
N GLY A 12 -0.76 5.68 -4.83
CA GLY A 12 -0.14 5.34 -6.10
C GLY A 12 1.07 4.43 -5.95
N ARG A 13 1.64 4.03 -7.07
CA ARG A 13 2.80 3.14 -7.09
C ARG A 13 4.10 3.93 -7.19
N LEU A 14 5.14 3.43 -6.51
CA LEU A 14 6.48 3.97 -6.64
C LEU A 14 7.06 3.71 -8.03
N GLY A 15 7.49 4.76 -8.72
CA GLY A 15 8.11 4.68 -10.04
C GLY A 15 9.60 4.35 -10.00
N ALA A 16 10.23 4.56 -8.85
CA ALA A 16 11.62 4.25 -8.58
C ALA A 16 11.79 3.90 -7.10
N ASP A 17 12.91 3.29 -6.75
CA ASP A 17 13.28 3.08 -5.35
C ASP A 17 13.43 4.42 -4.63
N PRO A 18 13.09 4.50 -3.33
CA PRO A 18 13.27 5.72 -2.55
C PRO A 18 14.73 6.18 -2.52
N GLU A 19 14.99 7.43 -2.86
CA GLU A 19 16.32 8.01 -2.88
C GLU A 19 16.54 8.97 -1.71
N ILE A 20 17.59 8.74 -0.91
CA ILE A 20 18.03 9.67 0.10
C ILE A 20 18.77 10.82 -0.59
N LYS A 21 18.40 12.03 -0.30
CA LYS A 21 19.04 13.27 -0.78
C LYS A 21 19.44 14.15 0.41
N GLY A 22 20.52 14.91 0.25
CA GLY A 22 21.03 15.84 1.25
C GLY A 22 22.26 15.31 1.99
N GLN A 23 23.18 16.24 2.34
CA GLN A 23 24.39 15.93 3.11
C GLN A 23 24.16 16.02 4.61
N ASP A 24 23.40 17.04 5.06
CA ASP A 24 23.13 17.30 6.48
C ASP A 24 21.66 17.09 6.89
N SER A 25 20.74 17.17 5.96
CA SER A 25 19.31 16.93 6.19
C SER A 25 18.87 15.75 5.35
N GLN A 26 18.74 14.59 5.97
CA GLN A 26 18.29 13.41 5.29
C GLN A 26 16.81 13.53 4.96
N PHE A 27 16.52 13.79 3.70
CA PHE A 27 15.16 13.67 3.18
C PHE A 27 15.13 12.62 2.08
N VAL A 28 13.97 12.00 1.94
CA VAL A 28 13.75 11.01 0.88
C VAL A 28 12.87 11.61 -0.20
N LYS A 29 13.32 11.46 -1.44
CA LYS A 29 12.54 11.81 -2.61
C LYS A 29 11.89 10.55 -3.17
N LEU A 30 10.56 10.60 -3.32
CA LEU A 30 9.76 9.54 -3.94
C LEU A 30 9.18 10.04 -5.25
N ARG A 31 9.05 9.14 -6.21
CA ARG A 31 8.29 9.37 -7.43
C ARG A 31 7.08 8.46 -7.43
N VAL A 32 5.89 9.05 -7.30
CA VAL A 32 4.62 8.33 -7.18
C VAL A 32 3.81 8.47 -8.47
N ALA A 33 3.37 7.35 -9.02
CA ALA A 33 2.49 7.30 -10.19
C ALA A 33 1.06 7.08 -9.74
N THR A 34 0.15 7.91 -10.23
CA THR A 34 -1.30 7.71 -10.13
C THR A 34 -1.84 7.49 -11.53
N SER A 35 -2.54 6.37 -11.77
CA SER A 35 -3.10 6.02 -13.06
C SER A 35 -4.61 6.06 -13.01
N GLU A 36 -5.19 6.67 -14.02
CA GLU A 36 -6.63 6.68 -14.29
C GLU A 36 -6.90 5.90 -15.58
N SER A 37 -7.92 5.07 -15.59
CA SER A 37 -8.35 4.37 -16.79
C SER A 37 -9.83 4.59 -17.06
N TRP A 38 -10.17 4.92 -18.29
CA TRP A 38 -11.55 5.11 -18.72
C TRP A 38 -11.78 4.47 -20.09
N ARG A 39 -13.02 4.24 -20.42
CA ARG A 39 -13.39 3.79 -21.77
C ARG A 39 -13.81 5.01 -22.60
N ASP A 40 -13.18 5.18 -23.74
CA ASP A 40 -13.57 6.21 -24.69
C ASP A 40 -14.98 5.91 -25.22
N LYS A 41 -15.86 6.92 -25.17
CA LYS A 41 -17.26 6.76 -25.58
C LYS A 41 -17.45 6.65 -27.09
N HIS A 42 -16.49 7.15 -27.87
CA HIS A 42 -16.56 7.15 -29.34
C HIS A 42 -15.90 5.90 -29.95
N SER A 43 -14.69 5.54 -29.49
CA SER A 43 -13.96 4.38 -30.00
C SER A 43 -14.28 3.09 -29.25
N GLY A 44 -14.80 3.17 -28.03
CA GLY A 44 -15.00 2.02 -27.14
C GLY A 44 -13.70 1.46 -26.54
N GLU A 45 -12.56 2.06 -26.87
CA GLU A 45 -11.23 1.62 -26.43
C GLU A 45 -10.95 2.04 -24.99
N ARG A 46 -10.15 1.23 -24.28
CA ARG A 46 -9.66 1.56 -22.96
C ARG A 46 -8.49 2.53 -23.08
N GLN A 47 -8.64 3.69 -22.49
CA GLN A 47 -7.60 4.71 -22.38
C GLN A 47 -7.03 4.68 -20.96
N GLU A 48 -5.73 4.91 -20.84
CA GLU A 48 -5.04 5.03 -19.55
C GLU A 48 -4.17 6.29 -19.55
N ARG A 49 -4.21 7.01 -18.43
CA ARG A 49 -3.38 8.20 -18.20
C ARG A 49 -2.69 8.09 -16.86
N THR A 50 -1.37 8.18 -16.87
CA THR A 50 -0.55 8.18 -15.66
C THR A 50 -0.02 9.58 -15.39
N GLN A 51 -0.19 10.04 -14.15
CA GLN A 51 0.40 11.26 -13.62
C GLN A 51 1.53 10.91 -12.66
N TRP A 52 2.61 11.69 -12.76
CA TRP A 52 3.79 11.50 -11.94
C TRP A 52 3.93 12.61 -10.92
N HIS A 53 3.97 12.24 -9.65
CA HIS A 53 4.10 13.18 -8.55
C HIS A 53 5.46 13.03 -7.88
N THR A 54 6.07 14.17 -7.56
CA THR A 54 7.28 14.22 -6.74
C THR A 54 6.85 14.43 -5.29
N VAL A 55 7.28 13.55 -4.40
CA VAL A 55 7.05 13.62 -2.97
C VAL A 55 8.36 13.72 -2.23
N VAL A 56 8.47 14.68 -1.31
CA VAL A 56 9.65 14.90 -0.48
C VAL A 56 9.28 14.66 0.98
N VAL A 57 9.97 13.73 1.62
CA VAL A 57 9.71 13.31 3.00
C VAL A 57 10.85 13.79 3.89
N PHE A 58 10.55 14.70 4.82
CA PHE A 58 11.51 15.29 5.78
C PHE A 58 11.51 14.56 7.14
N ASN A 59 10.71 13.53 7.31
CA ASN A 59 10.67 12.75 8.55
C ASN A 59 11.72 11.63 8.51
N ASP A 60 12.75 11.71 9.37
CA ASP A 60 13.86 10.77 9.40
C ASP A 60 13.42 9.31 9.64
N ALA A 61 12.48 9.09 10.55
CA ALA A 61 11.97 7.75 10.84
C ALA A 61 11.26 7.15 9.62
N THR A 62 10.40 7.93 8.98
CA THR A 62 9.71 7.54 7.75
C THR A 62 10.69 7.36 6.58
N ALA A 63 11.70 8.24 6.49
CA ALA A 63 12.74 8.16 5.47
C ALA A 63 13.52 6.84 5.56
N ARG A 64 13.97 6.47 6.74
CA ARG A 64 14.67 5.19 7.00
C ARG A 64 13.78 3.98 6.71
N PHE A 65 12.55 4.03 7.15
CA PHE A 65 11.57 2.96 6.87
C PHE A 65 11.39 2.77 5.37
N LEU A 66 11.12 3.84 4.64
CA LEU A 66 10.90 3.77 3.18
C LEU A 66 12.13 3.26 2.43
N THR A 67 13.33 3.73 2.80
CA THR A 67 14.57 3.29 2.14
C THR A 67 14.87 1.82 2.39
N THR A 68 14.47 1.30 3.56
CA THR A 68 14.72 -0.10 3.92
C THR A 68 13.70 -1.04 3.29
N TYR A 69 12.43 -0.66 3.29
CA TYR A 69 11.33 -1.59 3.01
C TYR A 69 10.60 -1.33 1.68
N ALA A 70 10.60 -0.10 1.19
CA ALA A 70 9.88 0.25 -0.03
C ALA A 70 10.75 0.07 -1.28
N LYS A 71 10.14 -0.43 -2.35
CA LYS A 71 10.76 -0.68 -3.64
C LYS A 71 9.91 -0.10 -4.77
N LYS A 72 10.53 0.06 -5.94
CA LYS A 72 9.83 0.39 -7.17
C LYS A 72 8.64 -0.56 -7.38
N GLY A 73 7.49 0.00 -7.71
CA GLY A 73 6.24 -0.73 -7.94
C GLY A 73 5.36 -0.90 -6.72
N ASP A 74 5.87 -0.69 -5.50
CA ASP A 74 5.08 -0.79 -4.28
C ASP A 74 3.97 0.27 -4.24
N LEU A 75 2.83 -0.09 -3.67
CA LEU A 75 1.70 0.81 -3.47
C LEU A 75 1.90 1.59 -2.17
N VAL A 76 1.86 2.91 -2.27
CA VAL A 76 2.02 3.81 -1.13
C VAL A 76 0.85 4.78 -1.02
N SER A 77 0.48 5.12 0.21
CA SER A 77 -0.39 6.25 0.53
C SER A 77 0.44 7.38 1.09
N VAL A 78 0.26 8.56 0.56
CA VAL A 78 0.97 9.78 0.95
C VAL A 78 -0.05 10.83 1.38
N ASP A 79 0.15 11.40 2.56
CA ASP A 79 -0.59 12.56 3.08
C ASP A 79 0.41 13.68 3.34
N GLY A 80 0.23 14.84 2.73
CA GLY A 80 1.16 15.95 2.83
C GLY A 80 0.57 17.27 2.38
N THR A 81 1.45 18.24 2.16
CA THR A 81 1.11 19.58 1.67
C THR A 81 1.72 19.81 0.30
N LEU A 82 1.05 20.62 -0.53
CA LEU A 82 1.57 21.03 -1.82
C LEU A 82 2.47 22.27 -1.62
N GLU A 83 3.72 22.16 -2.05
CA GLU A 83 4.67 23.29 -2.00
C GLU A 83 5.24 23.56 -3.38
N THR A 84 5.35 24.83 -3.74
CA THR A 84 6.01 25.27 -4.97
C THR A 84 7.27 26.02 -4.61
N ARG A 85 8.40 25.52 -5.10
CA ARG A 85 9.71 26.17 -4.95
C ARG A 85 10.09 26.85 -6.23
N LYS A 86 10.60 28.06 -6.08
CA LYS A 86 11.22 28.79 -7.17
C LYS A 86 12.71 28.43 -7.23
N TRP A 87 13.20 28.12 -8.40
CA TRP A 87 14.62 27.94 -8.69
C TRP A 87 15.04 28.99 -9.71
N GLU A 88 16.02 29.79 -9.33
CA GLU A 88 16.67 30.74 -10.22
C GLU A 88 17.71 29.99 -11.08
N ALA A 89 17.39 29.77 -12.33
CA ALA A 89 18.30 29.19 -13.30
C ALA A 89 18.85 30.28 -14.24
N PRO A 90 20.05 30.10 -14.86
CA PRO A 90 20.60 31.05 -15.81
C PRO A 90 19.65 31.38 -16.98
N ASP A 91 18.76 30.48 -17.33
CA ASP A 91 17.76 30.58 -18.41
C ASP A 91 16.42 31.18 -17.97
N GLY A 92 16.29 31.60 -16.69
CA GLY A 92 15.06 32.13 -16.11
C GLY A 92 14.53 31.30 -14.92
N ASP A 93 13.53 31.85 -14.24
CA ASP A 93 12.92 31.25 -13.07
C ASP A 93 12.16 29.97 -13.41
N LYS A 94 12.48 28.88 -12.73
CA LYS A 94 11.76 27.61 -12.83
C LYS A 94 11.00 27.33 -11.53
N TYR A 95 9.76 26.88 -11.66
CA TYR A 95 8.92 26.52 -10.53
C TYR A 95 8.76 25.01 -10.46
N PHE A 96 9.03 24.42 -9.29
CA PHE A 96 8.84 23.01 -9.04
C PHE A 96 7.77 22.85 -7.97
N THR A 97 6.69 22.14 -8.32
CA THR A 97 5.62 21.82 -7.39
C THR A 97 5.82 20.39 -6.91
N GLU A 98 5.90 20.23 -5.59
CA GLU A 98 6.17 18.97 -4.90
C GLU A 98 5.18 18.77 -3.75
N VAL A 99 4.88 17.52 -3.43
CA VAL A 99 4.15 17.18 -2.20
C VAL A 99 5.16 16.98 -1.07
N VAL A 100 5.01 17.75 -0.01
CA VAL A 100 5.95 17.74 1.12
C VAL A 100 5.30 17.06 2.32
N VAL A 101 6.01 16.08 2.87
CA VAL A 101 5.62 15.35 4.08
C VAL A 101 6.54 15.77 5.23
N ARG A 102 5.96 16.50 6.19
CA ARG A 102 6.67 16.99 7.40
C ARG A 102 6.33 16.11 8.61
N PRO A 103 7.19 16.10 9.67
CA PRO A 103 6.99 15.23 10.84
C PRO A 103 5.63 15.34 11.53
N PHE A 104 5.01 16.54 11.51
CA PHE A 104 3.75 16.80 12.22
C PHE A 104 2.57 17.11 11.30
N GLY A 105 2.77 17.08 9.98
CA GLY A 105 1.75 17.52 9.03
C GLY A 105 1.48 16.54 7.91
N GLY A 106 2.04 15.33 7.97
CA GLY A 106 1.84 14.35 6.93
C GLY A 106 2.34 12.96 7.29
N SER A 107 2.00 12.00 6.46
CA SER A 107 2.41 10.60 6.63
C SER A 107 2.64 9.92 5.29
N VAL A 108 3.49 8.89 5.30
CA VAL A 108 3.63 7.96 4.18
C VAL A 108 3.48 6.54 4.71
N GLN A 109 2.60 5.78 4.10
CA GLN A 109 2.32 4.40 4.48
C GLN A 109 2.55 3.49 3.28
N LEU A 110 3.24 2.37 3.51
CA LEU A 110 3.38 1.30 2.54
C LEU A 110 2.13 0.41 2.63
N MET A 111 1.32 0.38 1.57
CA MET A 111 0.05 -0.35 1.56
C MET A 111 0.19 -1.77 1.05
N SER A 112 0.94 -1.99 -0.03
CA SER A 112 1.27 -3.32 -0.53
C SER A 112 2.59 -3.33 -1.27
N LYS A 113 3.27 -4.49 -1.22
CA LYS A 113 4.51 -4.71 -1.96
C LYS A 113 4.22 -5.10 -3.41
N SER A 114 5.11 -4.69 -4.31
CA SER A 114 5.07 -5.10 -5.72
C SER A 114 5.20 -6.61 -5.84
N GLY A 115 4.24 -7.24 -6.54
CA GLY A 115 4.22 -8.70 -6.73
C GLY A 115 3.29 -9.47 -5.78
N ARG A 116 2.59 -8.78 -4.87
CA ARG A 116 1.56 -9.39 -4.02
C ARG A 116 0.20 -8.84 -4.44
N GLU A 117 -0.70 -9.70 -4.89
CA GLU A 117 -2.08 -9.32 -5.18
C GLU A 117 -2.79 -8.88 -3.89
N PRO A 118 -3.70 -7.88 -3.92
CA PRO A 118 -4.50 -7.51 -2.77
C PRO A 118 -5.49 -8.65 -2.44
N GLY A 119 -5.14 -9.44 -1.43
CA GLY A 119 -5.97 -10.57 -0.99
C GLY A 119 -5.21 -11.68 -0.25
N GLU A 120 -3.88 -11.73 -0.33
CA GLU A 120 -3.10 -12.68 0.46
C GLU A 120 -2.79 -12.08 1.84
N THR A 121 -3.63 -12.40 2.80
CA THR A 121 -3.36 -12.18 4.23
C THR A 121 -2.24 -13.13 4.67
N GLU A 122 -1.19 -12.57 5.29
CA GLU A 122 -0.20 -13.35 6.02
C GLU A 122 -0.86 -13.96 7.27
N ASP A 123 -1.45 -15.14 7.12
CA ASP A 123 -1.72 -16.07 8.19
C ASP A 123 -0.96 -17.36 7.88
N ASP A 124 0.36 -17.30 8.00
CA ASP A 124 1.17 -18.50 8.14
C ASP A 124 2.43 -18.19 8.94
N GLU A 125 2.23 -17.96 10.23
CA GLU A 125 3.28 -18.15 11.23
C GLU A 125 3.25 -19.62 11.63
N PRO A 126 4.29 -20.42 11.36
CA PRO A 126 4.35 -21.79 11.82
C PRO A 126 4.48 -21.78 13.35
N ARG A 127 3.37 -22.04 14.04
CA ARG A 127 3.41 -22.36 15.47
C ARG A 127 4.30 -23.58 15.69
N PRO A 128 5.26 -23.54 16.57
CA PRO A 128 6.08 -24.71 16.89
C PRO A 128 5.21 -25.81 17.50
N ALA A 129 5.23 -26.96 16.86
CA ALA A 129 4.57 -28.17 17.33
C ALA A 129 5.13 -28.57 18.69
N THR A 130 4.33 -28.39 19.73
CA THR A 130 4.61 -28.98 21.04
C THR A 130 4.32 -30.48 20.99
N THR A 131 5.36 -31.23 20.92
CA THR A 131 5.40 -32.69 21.09
C THR A 131 4.76 -33.09 22.43
N ARG A 132 3.64 -33.76 22.40
CA ARG A 132 3.21 -34.59 23.53
C ARG A 132 3.07 -36.02 23.02
N ARG A 133 4.09 -36.80 23.35
CA ARG A 133 4.02 -38.27 23.40
C ARG A 133 3.04 -38.67 24.49
N VAL A 134 2.13 -39.58 24.21
CA VAL A 134 1.80 -40.71 25.09
C VAL A 134 1.09 -41.78 24.25
N ALA A 135 1.65 -42.84 24.19
CA ALA A 135 1.46 -44.27 24.12
C ALA A 135 0.02 -44.84 23.99
N GLU A 136 -0.05 -45.76 23.03
CA GLU A 136 -0.49 -47.18 23.14
C GLU A 136 -1.99 -47.53 23.03
N LYS A 137 -2.19 -48.35 22.06
CA LYS A 137 -3.20 -49.26 21.54
C LYS A 137 -3.84 -50.22 22.61
N PRO A 138 -4.91 -51.10 22.36
CA PRO A 138 -5.54 -51.49 21.08
C PRO A 138 -7.08 -51.76 21.10
N ALA A 139 -7.61 -51.87 19.88
CA ALA A 139 -8.70 -52.79 19.38
C ALA A 139 -10.05 -52.94 20.07
N SER A 140 -11.12 -52.69 19.31
CA SER A 140 -12.12 -53.70 18.88
C SER A 140 -13.25 -53.05 18.07
N LYS A 141 -13.59 -53.65 16.92
CA LYS A 141 -14.85 -53.57 16.15
C LYS A 141 -15.84 -54.61 16.76
N PRO A 142 -17.12 -54.72 16.36
CA PRO A 142 -17.91 -54.03 15.33
C PRO A 142 -19.42 -53.84 15.73
N GLN A 143 -20.21 -53.41 14.72
CA GLN A 143 -21.63 -53.70 14.44
C GLN A 143 -22.63 -52.53 14.50
N THR A 144 -23.03 -52.20 13.28
CA THR A 144 -24.38 -52.10 12.70
C THR A 144 -25.55 -51.66 13.58
N THR A 145 -26.28 -50.65 13.15
CA THR A 145 -27.66 -50.77 12.68
C THR A 145 -28.20 -49.45 12.08
N SER A 146 -28.81 -49.61 10.95
CA SER A 146 -29.69 -48.73 10.20
C SER A 146 -30.81 -48.12 11.05
N ARG A 147 -31.20 -46.88 10.73
CA ARG A 147 -32.60 -46.50 10.62
C ARG A 147 -32.73 -45.13 9.93
N ASP A 148 -33.41 -45.22 8.79
CA ASP A 148 -34.16 -44.18 8.10
C ASP A 148 -34.92 -43.26 9.06
N ARG A 149 -34.94 -41.97 8.70
CA ARG A 149 -36.18 -41.19 8.71
C ARG A 149 -35.96 -39.88 7.94
N ASP A 150 -36.60 -39.85 6.78
CA ASP A 150 -37.09 -38.65 6.12
C ASP A 150 -37.79 -37.71 7.11
N LEU A 151 -37.56 -36.47 6.94
CA LEU A 151 -38.55 -35.41 7.17
C LEU A 151 -38.14 -34.16 6.39
N ASP A 152 -38.85 -33.97 5.28
CA ASP A 152 -39.09 -32.67 4.66
C ASP A 152 -39.45 -31.63 5.73
N ASP A 153 -38.91 -30.45 5.61
CA ASP A 153 -39.67 -29.25 5.95
C ASP A 153 -39.15 -28.05 5.13
N GLU A 154 -39.98 -27.64 4.21
CA GLU A 154 -39.93 -26.38 3.48
C GLU A 154 -40.10 -25.21 4.46
N ILE A 155 -39.32 -24.18 4.29
CA ILE A 155 -39.66 -22.86 4.79
C ILE A 155 -39.60 -21.85 3.64
N PRO A 156 -40.69 -21.14 3.35
CA PRO A 156 -40.72 -20.06 2.38
C PRO A 156 -40.39 -18.71 3.03
N PHE A 157 -39.87 -17.80 2.16
CA PHE A 157 -39.61 -16.38 2.28
C PHE A 157 -38.19 -15.98 2.70
#